data_1023e5694723251a73481e82f57a629f
#
_entry.id   1023e5694723251a73481e82f57a629f
#
_cell.length_a   1.000
_cell.length_b   1.000
_cell.length_c   1.000
_cell.angle_alpha   90.00
_cell.angle_beta   90.00
_cell.angle_gamma   90.00
#
_symmetry.space_group_name_H-M   'P 1'
#
loop_
_entity.id
_entity.type
_entity.pdbx_description
1 polymer ?
#
loop_
_entity_poly.entity_id
_entity_poly.type
_entity_poly.pdbx_seq_one_letter_code
_entity_poly.pdbx_strand_id
1 'polypeptide(L)'
;MADFPTYADRFRFVELKREDGILEVRIHNEGGPAIWTAGIGGIHAELGDAFYEIARDPGTHVVVLTGTGDTFLTEVDTAGVGAMDSQTWFRIFKEGKDLIQNLLDIEVPVIGAVNGPAWVHAELLTLSDIVVASERATFADKAHAPGGVVPGDGVHVWWEMLLGPNRARHFLFTGSEIGAAEGQRLGFVAEVTPHDKTLERAWEIAHELRSKPPLMLRYSRSAMTQNIKRRMLDDLGFGLMLEGMGVLSLMGR
;
A
#
# COMPACT_ATOMS: atom_id res chain seq x y z
N MET A 1 -12.94 -27.13 6.63
CA MET A 1 -11.86 -26.12 6.72
C MET A 1 -11.79 -25.46 5.37
N ALA A 2 -11.95 -24.15 5.26
CA ALA A 2 -11.66 -23.47 3.99
C ALA A 2 -10.16 -23.66 3.71
N ASP A 3 -9.83 -24.16 2.53
CA ASP A 3 -8.45 -24.42 2.19
C ASP A 3 -7.63 -23.12 2.27
N PHE A 4 -6.42 -23.23 2.81
CA PHE A 4 -5.45 -22.15 2.79
C PHE A 4 -5.24 -21.71 1.33
N PRO A 5 -5.08 -20.41 1.03
CA PRO A 5 -4.92 -19.98 -0.35
C PRO A 5 -3.78 -20.71 -1.05
N THR A 6 -4.06 -21.33 -2.18
CA THR A 6 -3.06 -22.11 -2.96
C THR A 6 -1.89 -21.27 -3.46
N TYR A 7 -2.04 -19.93 -3.41
CA TYR A 7 -1.02 -18.95 -3.79
C TYR A 7 -0.15 -18.48 -2.62
N ALA A 8 -0.45 -18.84 -1.39
CA ALA A 8 0.18 -18.25 -0.19
C ALA A 8 1.70 -18.45 -0.10
N ASP A 9 2.18 -19.60 -0.57
CA ASP A 9 3.61 -19.94 -0.51
C ASP A 9 4.41 -19.46 -1.73
N ARG A 10 3.81 -18.67 -2.64
CA ARG A 10 4.47 -18.22 -3.87
C ARG A 10 5.28 -16.95 -3.71
N PHE A 11 5.10 -16.22 -2.62
CA PHE A 11 5.64 -14.89 -2.40
C PHE A 11 6.86 -14.92 -1.48
N ARG A 12 7.90 -14.19 -1.84
CA ARG A 12 9.13 -14.08 -1.06
C ARG A 12 9.07 -12.94 -0.04
N PHE A 13 8.35 -11.86 -0.39
CA PHE A 13 8.28 -10.63 0.39
C PHE A 13 6.93 -10.41 1.06
N VAL A 14 5.99 -11.34 0.86
CA VAL A 14 4.64 -11.26 1.40
C VAL A 14 4.32 -12.56 2.12
N GLU A 15 4.20 -12.51 3.43
CA GLU A 15 3.69 -13.59 4.25
C GLU A 15 2.18 -13.48 4.35
N LEU A 16 1.48 -14.58 4.09
CA LEU A 16 0.04 -14.68 4.15
C LEU A 16 -0.40 -15.64 5.26
N LYS A 17 -1.22 -15.14 6.18
CA LYS A 17 -1.83 -15.95 7.24
C LYS A 17 -3.33 -15.79 7.21
N ARG A 18 -4.09 -16.90 7.11
CA ARG A 18 -5.55 -16.86 7.12
C ARG A 18 -6.15 -17.58 8.33
N GLU A 19 -7.04 -16.91 9.03
CA GLU A 19 -7.81 -17.44 10.13
C GLU A 19 -9.27 -16.99 10.02
N ASP A 20 -10.22 -17.93 10.04
CA ASP A 20 -11.66 -17.67 9.91
C ASP A 20 -12.05 -16.70 8.75
N GLY A 21 -11.36 -16.77 7.61
CA GLY A 21 -11.62 -15.90 6.47
C GLY A 21 -11.04 -14.49 6.59
N ILE A 22 -10.32 -14.18 7.66
CA ILE A 22 -9.50 -12.98 7.80
C ILE A 22 -8.11 -13.32 7.26
N LEU A 23 -7.63 -12.56 6.28
CA LEU A 23 -6.32 -12.75 5.67
C LEU A 23 -5.37 -11.64 6.12
N GLU A 24 -4.37 -11.97 6.92
CA GLU A 24 -3.25 -11.08 7.20
C GLU A 24 -2.26 -11.12 6.02
N VAL A 25 -1.93 -9.95 5.52
CA VAL A 25 -0.92 -9.70 4.49
C VAL A 25 0.20 -8.93 5.15
N ARG A 26 1.32 -9.60 5.39
CA ARG A 26 2.47 -9.04 6.06
C ARG A 26 3.63 -8.88 5.09
N ILE A 27 4.08 -7.65 4.88
CA ILE A 27 5.27 -7.40 4.08
C ILE A 27 6.54 -7.59 4.92
N HIS A 28 7.55 -8.20 4.32
CA HIS A 28 8.82 -8.47 4.99
C HIS A 28 9.98 -8.58 4.00
N ASN A 29 11.20 -8.57 4.52
CA ASN A 29 12.39 -9.00 3.81
C ASN A 29 13.12 -10.02 4.69
N GLU A 30 13.13 -11.30 4.25
CA GLU A 30 13.76 -12.42 4.98
C GLU A 30 13.30 -12.52 6.46
N GLY A 31 12.01 -12.24 6.72
CA GLY A 31 11.41 -12.25 8.06
C GLY A 31 11.68 -10.99 8.90
N GLY A 32 12.46 -10.03 8.39
CA GLY A 32 12.70 -8.71 8.99
C GLY A 32 11.86 -7.60 8.35
N PRO A 33 12.11 -6.33 8.70
CA PRO A 33 11.45 -5.19 8.09
C PRO A 33 11.56 -5.20 6.56
N ALA A 34 10.50 -4.81 5.87
CA ALA A 34 10.47 -4.77 4.42
C ALA A 34 11.41 -3.69 3.87
N ILE A 35 12.04 -4.00 2.73
CA ILE A 35 12.84 -3.06 1.94
C ILE A 35 12.19 -2.99 0.56
N TRP A 36 11.91 -1.80 0.07
CA TRP A 36 11.31 -1.61 -1.24
C TRP A 36 12.30 -1.89 -2.35
N THR A 37 11.93 -2.78 -3.26
CA THR A 37 12.75 -3.12 -4.42
C THR A 37 11.88 -3.16 -5.67
N ALA A 38 12.30 -2.43 -6.72
CA ALA A 38 11.66 -2.42 -8.04
C ALA A 38 12.45 -3.24 -9.08
N GLY A 39 13.38 -4.08 -8.63
CA GLY A 39 14.07 -5.06 -9.47
C GLY A 39 13.13 -6.18 -9.93
N ILE A 40 13.60 -7.00 -10.88
CA ILE A 40 12.82 -8.15 -11.36
C ILE A 40 12.54 -9.10 -10.19
N GLY A 41 11.26 -9.40 -9.96
CA GLY A 41 10.83 -10.22 -8.81
C GLY A 41 11.01 -9.53 -7.46
N GLY A 42 11.06 -8.20 -7.44
CA GLY A 42 11.07 -7.40 -6.22
C GLY A 42 9.69 -7.27 -5.58
N ILE A 43 9.65 -6.71 -4.38
CA ILE A 43 8.41 -6.50 -3.63
C ILE A 43 7.38 -5.66 -4.40
N HIS A 44 7.83 -4.76 -5.27
CA HIS A 44 6.99 -3.93 -6.13
C HIS A 44 6.07 -4.77 -7.02
N ALA A 45 6.62 -5.75 -7.74
CA ALA A 45 5.86 -6.67 -8.58
C ALA A 45 5.06 -7.67 -7.72
N GLU A 46 5.69 -8.22 -6.68
CA GLU A 46 5.14 -9.31 -5.89
C GLU A 46 3.89 -8.89 -5.11
N LEU A 47 3.86 -7.65 -4.59
CA LEU A 47 2.66 -7.11 -3.95
C LEU A 47 1.49 -6.95 -4.92
N GLY A 48 1.76 -6.48 -6.14
CA GLY A 48 0.74 -6.41 -7.19
C GLY A 48 0.14 -7.77 -7.50
N ASP A 49 0.99 -8.80 -7.62
CA ASP A 49 0.57 -10.18 -7.86
C ASP A 49 -0.21 -10.75 -6.64
N ALA A 50 0.24 -10.47 -5.42
CA ALA A 50 -0.45 -10.91 -4.21
C ALA A 50 -1.87 -10.29 -4.13
N PHE A 51 -2.00 -9.00 -4.36
CA PHE A 51 -3.31 -8.33 -4.36
C PHE A 51 -4.24 -8.86 -5.47
N TYR A 52 -3.69 -9.20 -6.64
CA TYR A 52 -4.45 -9.86 -7.71
C TYR A 52 -5.06 -11.20 -7.28
N GLU A 53 -4.27 -12.05 -6.63
CA GLU A 53 -4.75 -13.33 -6.12
C GLU A 53 -5.76 -13.17 -4.99
N ILE A 54 -5.50 -12.24 -4.06
CA ILE A 54 -6.40 -11.93 -2.93
C ILE A 54 -7.76 -11.44 -3.44
N ALA A 55 -7.78 -10.59 -4.47
CA ALA A 55 -9.03 -10.10 -5.05
C ALA A 55 -9.92 -11.22 -5.60
N ARG A 56 -9.33 -12.37 -5.97
CA ARG A 56 -10.03 -13.54 -6.54
C ARG A 56 -10.28 -14.65 -5.53
N ASP A 57 -9.77 -14.54 -4.32
CA ASP A 57 -9.90 -15.57 -3.30
C ASP A 57 -11.31 -15.54 -2.66
N PRO A 58 -12.16 -16.53 -2.91
CA PRO A 58 -13.50 -16.59 -2.33
C PRO A 58 -13.47 -16.90 -0.82
N GLY A 59 -12.36 -17.40 -0.30
CA GLY A 59 -12.19 -17.74 1.12
C GLY A 59 -11.79 -16.55 1.98
N THR A 60 -11.42 -15.41 1.37
CA THR A 60 -11.08 -14.19 2.07
C THR A 60 -12.29 -13.28 2.21
N HIS A 61 -12.55 -12.82 3.43
CA HIS A 61 -13.70 -11.97 3.79
C HIS A 61 -13.29 -10.60 4.35
N VAL A 62 -12.10 -10.51 4.93
CA VAL A 62 -11.47 -9.27 5.42
C VAL A 62 -9.96 -9.42 5.23
N VAL A 63 -9.28 -8.35 4.88
CA VAL A 63 -7.82 -8.29 4.77
C VAL A 63 -7.27 -7.38 5.85
N VAL A 64 -6.17 -7.79 6.48
CA VAL A 64 -5.34 -6.95 7.37
C VAL A 64 -3.96 -6.82 6.73
N LEU A 65 -3.60 -5.60 6.30
CA LEU A 65 -2.31 -5.29 5.70
C LEU A 65 -1.39 -4.66 6.74
N THR A 66 -0.18 -5.20 6.90
CA THR A 66 0.80 -4.71 7.87
C THR A 66 2.24 -4.93 7.43
N GLY A 67 3.18 -4.30 8.12
CA GLY A 67 4.62 -4.53 7.97
C GLY A 67 5.17 -5.49 9.03
N THR A 68 6.48 -5.69 8.99
CA THR A 68 7.24 -6.52 9.94
C THR A 68 8.12 -5.65 10.81
N GLY A 69 8.21 -5.96 12.12
CA GLY A 69 8.98 -5.19 13.10
C GLY A 69 8.36 -3.83 13.40
N ASP A 70 9.22 -2.83 13.58
CA ASP A 70 8.85 -1.50 14.07
C ASP A 70 8.57 -0.48 12.93
N THR A 71 8.62 -0.91 11.67
CA THR A 71 8.37 -0.05 10.50
C THR A 71 7.43 -0.74 9.51
N PHE A 72 6.67 0.04 8.74
CA PHE A 72 5.99 -0.52 7.57
C PHE A 72 6.98 -0.62 6.40
N LEU A 73 7.47 0.52 5.93
CA LEU A 73 8.40 0.57 4.80
C LEU A 73 9.15 1.92 4.83
N THR A 74 10.45 1.87 5.06
CA THR A 74 11.29 3.07 5.24
C THR A 74 12.52 3.12 4.34
N GLU A 75 12.84 1.99 3.70
CA GLU A 75 14.06 1.83 2.91
C GLU A 75 13.74 1.42 1.47
N VAL A 76 14.57 1.89 0.55
CA VAL A 76 14.54 1.55 -0.89
C VAL A 76 15.90 0.96 -1.27
N ASP A 77 15.87 -0.22 -1.88
CA ASP A 77 17.05 -0.79 -2.53
C ASP A 77 16.86 -0.78 -4.07
N THR A 78 17.72 -0.07 -4.75
CA THR A 78 17.74 0.06 -6.21
C THR A 78 18.72 -0.91 -6.90
N ALA A 79 19.48 -1.70 -6.14
CA ALA A 79 20.55 -2.54 -6.68
C ALA A 79 20.08 -3.55 -7.73
N GLY A 80 18.85 -4.08 -7.61
CA GLY A 80 18.28 -5.07 -8.52
C GLY A 80 17.57 -4.50 -9.76
N VAL A 81 17.50 -3.18 -9.91
CA VAL A 81 16.74 -2.56 -11.02
C VAL A 81 17.46 -2.71 -12.37
N GLY A 82 18.80 -2.74 -12.36
CA GLY A 82 19.61 -2.79 -13.58
C GLY A 82 19.75 -1.44 -14.27
N ALA A 83 20.10 -1.45 -15.55
CA ALA A 83 20.16 -0.23 -16.37
C ALA A 83 18.76 0.34 -16.55
N MET A 84 18.57 1.61 -16.22
CA MET A 84 17.31 2.32 -16.39
C MET A 84 17.18 2.78 -17.84
N ASP A 85 16.45 2.03 -18.62
CA ASP A 85 16.07 2.35 -19.99
C ASP A 85 14.53 2.32 -20.17
N SER A 86 14.05 2.53 -21.37
CA SER A 86 12.62 2.54 -21.66
C SER A 86 11.94 1.17 -21.46
N GLN A 87 12.67 0.05 -21.57
CA GLN A 87 12.11 -1.28 -21.37
C GLN A 87 12.01 -1.58 -19.87
N THR A 88 13.06 -1.24 -19.11
CA THR A 88 13.06 -1.34 -17.65
C THR A 88 11.95 -0.48 -17.05
N TRP A 89 11.81 0.77 -17.54
CA TRP A 89 10.73 1.63 -17.08
C TRP A 89 9.35 1.10 -17.47
N PHE A 90 9.18 0.57 -18.67
CA PHE A 90 7.89 -0.01 -19.08
C PHE A 90 7.44 -1.16 -18.15
N ARG A 91 8.39 -1.99 -17.69
CA ARG A 91 8.12 -3.02 -16.69
C ARG A 91 7.66 -2.41 -15.36
N ILE A 92 8.44 -1.45 -14.82
CA ILE A 92 8.12 -0.76 -13.55
C ILE A 92 6.76 -0.04 -13.64
N PHE A 93 6.52 0.64 -14.77
CA PHE A 93 5.23 1.28 -15.05
C PHE A 93 4.05 0.29 -14.97
N LYS A 94 4.22 -0.89 -15.59
CA LYS A 94 3.17 -1.91 -15.55
C LYS A 94 2.96 -2.45 -14.14
N GLU A 95 4.03 -2.78 -13.44
CA GLU A 95 4.00 -3.26 -12.05
C GLU A 95 3.34 -2.22 -11.12
N GLY A 96 3.68 -0.93 -11.25
CA GLY A 96 3.08 0.14 -10.44
C GLY A 96 1.58 0.32 -10.70
N LYS A 97 1.14 0.15 -11.97
CA LYS A 97 -0.29 0.12 -12.27
C LYS A 97 -0.98 -1.08 -11.63
N ASP A 98 -0.41 -2.27 -11.80
CA ASP A 98 -0.97 -3.50 -11.27
C ASP A 98 -1.03 -3.45 -9.74
N LEU A 99 -0.01 -2.91 -9.07
CA LEU A 99 0.04 -2.73 -7.62
C LEU A 99 -1.17 -1.96 -7.08
N ILE A 100 -1.39 -0.75 -7.57
CA ILE A 100 -2.47 0.12 -7.07
C ILE A 100 -3.85 -0.39 -7.51
N GLN A 101 -3.98 -0.82 -8.77
CA GLN A 101 -5.27 -1.29 -9.29
C GLN A 101 -5.71 -2.58 -8.59
N ASN A 102 -4.81 -3.54 -8.40
CA ASN A 102 -5.12 -4.81 -7.75
C ASN A 102 -5.45 -4.64 -6.26
N LEU A 103 -4.78 -3.71 -5.55
CA LEU A 103 -5.16 -3.37 -4.17
C LEU A 103 -6.60 -2.82 -4.10
N LEU A 104 -6.94 -1.94 -5.02
CA LEU A 104 -8.29 -1.36 -5.09
C LEU A 104 -9.33 -2.37 -5.58
N ASP A 105 -8.93 -3.39 -6.33
CA ASP A 105 -9.81 -4.44 -6.84
C ASP A 105 -10.11 -5.54 -5.82
N ILE A 106 -9.45 -5.56 -4.67
CA ILE A 106 -9.89 -6.37 -3.53
C ILE A 106 -11.29 -5.88 -3.13
N GLU A 107 -12.29 -6.73 -3.23
CA GLU A 107 -13.69 -6.35 -2.97
C GLU A 107 -14.11 -6.49 -1.50
N VAL A 108 -13.29 -7.14 -0.66
CA VAL A 108 -13.54 -7.26 0.77
C VAL A 108 -12.87 -6.13 1.55
N PRO A 109 -13.36 -5.75 2.74
CA PRO A 109 -12.73 -4.70 3.54
C PRO A 109 -11.24 -4.96 3.78
N VAL A 110 -10.44 -3.92 3.64
CA VAL A 110 -9.00 -3.91 3.93
C VAL A 110 -8.75 -2.99 5.13
N ILE A 111 -8.04 -3.51 6.11
CA ILE A 111 -7.61 -2.78 7.32
C ILE A 111 -6.10 -2.60 7.22
N GLY A 112 -5.63 -1.36 7.22
CA GLY A 112 -4.22 -1.02 7.30
C GLY A 112 -3.79 -0.96 8.77
N ALA A 113 -2.97 -1.91 9.22
CA ALA A 113 -2.35 -1.90 10.54
C ALA A 113 -0.94 -1.32 10.44
N VAL A 114 -0.83 -0.01 10.70
CA VAL A 114 0.41 0.74 10.53
C VAL A 114 1.31 0.54 11.74
N ASN A 115 2.19 -0.44 11.67
CA ASN A 115 3.06 -0.86 12.78
C ASN A 115 4.16 0.15 13.14
N GLY A 116 4.45 1.14 12.30
CA GLY A 116 5.47 2.17 12.54
C GLY A 116 5.63 3.11 11.36
N PRO A 117 6.78 3.76 11.18
CA PRO A 117 7.04 4.65 10.05
C PRO A 117 6.77 4.02 8.69
N ALA A 118 6.04 4.75 7.84
CA ALA A 118 5.69 4.43 6.46
C ALA A 118 6.14 5.61 5.57
N TRP A 119 7.37 5.55 5.06
CA TRP A 119 8.01 6.64 4.32
C TRP A 119 8.13 6.36 2.83
N VAL A 120 7.92 5.12 2.46
CA VAL A 120 7.90 4.62 1.09
C VAL A 120 6.57 3.92 0.90
N HIS A 121 5.82 4.27 -0.11
CA HIS A 121 4.51 3.69 -0.42
C HIS A 121 3.53 3.65 0.78
N ALA A 122 3.49 4.75 1.56
CA ALA A 122 2.51 4.90 2.66
C ALA A 122 1.05 4.85 2.18
N GLU A 123 0.81 5.13 0.88
CA GLU A 123 -0.50 5.04 0.25
C GLU A 123 -1.05 3.62 0.25
N LEU A 124 -0.22 2.58 0.24
CA LEU A 124 -0.68 1.19 0.31
C LEU A 124 -1.49 0.93 1.59
N LEU A 125 -1.06 1.53 2.72
CA LEU A 125 -1.81 1.45 3.98
C LEU A 125 -2.99 2.42 4.01
N THR A 126 -2.80 3.65 3.51
CA THR A 126 -3.86 4.67 3.60
C THR A 126 -4.96 4.50 2.54
N LEU A 127 -4.75 3.69 1.49
CA LEU A 127 -5.79 3.21 0.56
C LEU A 127 -6.67 2.10 1.17
N SER A 128 -6.31 1.60 2.35
CA SER A 128 -7.17 0.69 3.11
C SER A 128 -8.45 1.41 3.57
N ASP A 129 -9.51 0.63 3.81
CA ASP A 129 -10.81 1.18 4.20
C ASP A 129 -10.81 1.71 5.65
N ILE A 130 -10.01 1.07 6.51
CA ILE A 130 -9.82 1.47 7.91
C ILE A 130 -8.32 1.47 8.21
N VAL A 131 -7.80 2.57 8.74
CA VAL A 131 -6.39 2.70 9.11
C VAL A 131 -6.26 2.76 10.63
N VAL A 132 -5.62 1.75 11.21
CA VAL A 132 -5.23 1.70 12.62
C VAL A 132 -3.73 1.93 12.69
N ALA A 133 -3.29 2.98 13.37
CA ALA A 133 -1.89 3.34 13.39
C ALA A 133 -1.29 3.23 14.80
N SER A 134 -0.07 2.72 14.87
CA SER A 134 0.77 2.85 16.05
C SER A 134 0.97 4.33 16.39
N GLU A 135 1.03 4.66 17.67
CA GLU A 135 1.41 5.99 18.15
C GLU A 135 2.79 6.44 17.64
N ARG A 136 3.64 5.48 17.21
CA ARG A 136 4.97 5.72 16.64
C ARG A 136 4.93 5.87 15.12
N ALA A 137 3.79 5.64 14.49
CA ALA A 137 3.70 5.72 13.03
C ALA A 137 3.84 7.16 12.53
N THR A 138 4.59 7.29 11.45
CA THR A 138 4.70 8.52 10.67
C THR A 138 4.51 8.17 9.20
N PHE A 139 3.84 9.05 8.49
CA PHE A 139 3.58 8.92 7.05
C PHE A 139 4.40 9.96 6.31
N ALA A 140 5.08 9.55 5.26
CA ALA A 140 5.82 10.45 4.37
C ALA A 140 5.87 9.86 2.95
N ASP A 141 6.31 10.67 2.01
CA ASP A 141 6.76 10.22 0.70
C ASP A 141 8.23 10.65 0.51
N LYS A 142 9.14 9.75 0.89
CA LYS A 142 10.58 9.98 0.79
C LYS A 142 11.20 9.34 -0.45
N ALA A 143 10.46 8.50 -1.16
CA ALA A 143 10.93 7.81 -2.35
C ALA A 143 11.00 8.74 -3.58
N HIS A 144 10.13 9.73 -3.66
CA HIS A 144 9.97 10.56 -4.87
C HIS A 144 10.70 11.91 -4.79
N ALA A 145 9.98 13.01 -4.54
CA ALA A 145 10.54 14.35 -4.66
C ALA A 145 11.81 14.59 -3.85
N PRO A 146 11.98 14.10 -2.61
CA PRO A 146 13.24 14.20 -1.89
C PRO A 146 14.42 13.51 -2.61
N GLY A 147 14.15 12.44 -3.37
CA GLY A 147 15.10 11.72 -4.22
C GLY A 147 15.22 12.31 -5.64
N GLY A 148 14.51 13.37 -5.97
CA GLY A 148 14.48 13.98 -7.31
C GLY A 148 13.58 13.23 -8.31
N VAL A 149 12.74 12.32 -7.85
CA VAL A 149 11.80 11.54 -8.65
C VAL A 149 10.43 12.19 -8.61
N VAL A 150 9.69 12.12 -9.72
CA VAL A 150 8.32 12.62 -9.79
C VAL A 150 7.40 11.69 -8.98
N PRO A 151 6.54 12.21 -8.08
CA PRO A 151 5.57 11.40 -7.34
C PRO A 151 4.41 10.97 -8.24
N GLY A 152 4.65 10.00 -9.12
CA GLY A 152 3.79 9.64 -10.24
C GLY A 152 2.98 8.35 -10.09
N ASP A 153 3.28 7.52 -9.11
CA ASP A 153 2.76 6.16 -8.92
C ASP A 153 1.39 6.08 -8.20
N GLY A 154 0.62 7.18 -8.23
CA GLY A 154 -0.71 7.28 -7.62
C GLY A 154 -0.73 8.14 -6.35
N VAL A 155 0.42 8.40 -5.72
CA VAL A 155 0.52 9.25 -4.52
C VAL A 155 0.01 10.66 -4.78
N HIS A 156 0.25 11.23 -5.98
CA HIS A 156 -0.24 12.54 -6.40
C HIS A 156 -1.77 12.62 -6.45
N VAL A 157 -2.43 11.52 -6.77
CA VAL A 157 -3.91 11.43 -6.77
C VAL A 157 -4.43 11.24 -5.35
N TRP A 158 -3.87 10.27 -4.64
CA TRP A 158 -4.42 9.85 -3.35
C TRP A 158 -4.20 10.87 -2.24
N TRP A 159 -2.99 11.41 -2.11
CA TRP A 159 -2.73 12.41 -1.06
C TRP A 159 -3.51 13.71 -1.29
N GLU A 160 -3.78 14.11 -2.56
CA GLU A 160 -4.68 15.26 -2.82
C GLU A 160 -6.12 14.99 -2.36
N MET A 161 -6.60 13.76 -2.47
CA MET A 161 -7.93 13.39 -1.97
C MET A 161 -7.99 13.38 -0.44
N LEU A 162 -6.92 12.95 0.23
CA LEU A 162 -6.86 12.88 1.69
C LEU A 162 -6.64 14.26 2.35
N LEU A 163 -5.73 15.06 1.82
CA LEU A 163 -5.22 16.27 2.49
C LEU A 163 -5.73 17.57 1.86
N GLY A 164 -6.35 17.49 0.69
CA GLY A 164 -6.61 18.63 -0.18
C GLY A 164 -5.33 19.10 -0.89
N PRO A 165 -5.46 19.81 -2.04
CA PRO A 165 -4.36 20.02 -2.98
C PRO A 165 -3.15 20.77 -2.39
N ASN A 166 -3.37 21.79 -1.57
CA ASN A 166 -2.28 22.60 -1.04
C ASN A 166 -1.40 21.81 -0.07
N ARG A 167 -2.01 21.12 0.90
CA ARG A 167 -1.28 20.33 1.91
C ARG A 167 -0.63 19.11 1.29
N ALA A 168 -1.31 18.44 0.35
CA ALA A 168 -0.75 17.30 -0.35
C ALA A 168 0.49 17.67 -1.16
N ARG A 169 0.47 18.79 -1.88
CA ARG A 169 1.62 19.29 -2.63
C ARG A 169 2.79 19.66 -1.75
N HIS A 170 2.52 20.32 -0.61
CA HIS A 170 3.57 20.55 0.39
C HIS A 170 4.16 19.23 0.89
N PHE A 171 3.33 18.27 1.29
CA PHE A 171 3.73 16.95 1.76
C PHE A 171 4.60 16.21 0.73
N LEU A 172 4.14 16.10 -0.51
CA LEU A 172 4.85 15.39 -1.59
C LEU A 172 6.15 16.10 -2.00
N PHE A 173 6.14 17.43 -2.18
CA PHE A 173 7.35 18.15 -2.62
C PHE A 173 8.45 18.21 -1.55
N THR A 174 8.10 18.19 -0.27
CA THR A 174 9.06 18.35 0.82
C THR A 174 9.43 17.02 1.48
N GLY A 175 8.67 15.95 1.27
CA GLY A 175 8.81 14.71 2.04
C GLY A 175 8.57 14.89 3.53
N SER A 176 7.77 15.90 3.92
CA SER A 176 7.43 16.16 5.32
C SER A 176 6.69 14.98 5.93
N GLU A 177 6.86 14.77 7.24
CA GLU A 177 6.22 13.68 7.95
C GLU A 177 4.91 14.14 8.60
N ILE A 178 3.91 13.26 8.59
CA ILE A 178 2.66 13.39 9.32
C ILE A 178 2.60 12.26 10.35
N GLY A 179 2.61 12.58 11.64
CA GLY A 179 2.49 11.58 12.70
C GLY A 179 1.07 11.02 12.81
N ALA A 180 0.94 9.86 13.46
CA ALA A 180 -0.35 9.15 13.62
C ALA A 180 -1.47 10.03 14.22
N ALA A 181 -1.18 10.77 15.28
CA ALA A 181 -2.15 11.66 15.92
C ALA A 181 -2.61 12.79 14.98
N GLU A 182 -1.71 13.36 14.19
CA GLU A 182 -2.06 14.35 13.17
C GLU A 182 -2.86 13.70 12.03
N GLY A 183 -2.49 12.50 11.60
CA GLY A 183 -3.24 11.71 10.62
C GLY A 183 -4.68 11.43 11.06
N GLN A 184 -4.88 11.16 12.36
CA GLN A 184 -6.21 11.02 12.96
C GLN A 184 -6.97 12.33 12.93
N ARG A 185 -6.33 13.43 13.31
CA ARG A 185 -6.94 14.76 13.25
C ARG A 185 -7.31 15.20 11.83
N LEU A 186 -6.54 14.75 10.84
CA LEU A 186 -6.79 14.98 9.41
C LEU A 186 -7.83 14.04 8.81
N GLY A 187 -8.17 12.94 9.49
CA GLY A 187 -9.25 12.04 9.14
C GLY A 187 -8.84 10.85 8.25
N PHE A 188 -7.56 10.61 8.02
CA PHE A 188 -7.10 9.42 7.27
C PHE A 188 -6.58 8.28 8.17
N VAL A 189 -6.44 8.51 9.47
CA VAL A 189 -6.23 7.48 10.49
C VAL A 189 -7.50 7.40 11.33
N ALA A 190 -8.09 6.21 11.42
CA ALA A 190 -9.31 5.97 12.18
C ALA A 190 -9.01 5.89 13.69
N GLU A 191 -7.99 5.11 14.04
CA GLU A 191 -7.59 4.89 15.43
C GLU A 191 -6.07 4.96 15.60
N VAL A 192 -5.62 5.55 16.71
CA VAL A 192 -4.22 5.52 17.16
C VAL A 192 -4.14 4.64 18.39
N THR A 193 -3.21 3.70 18.41
CA THR A 193 -3.04 2.71 19.46
C THR A 193 -1.62 2.72 20.02
N PRO A 194 -1.39 2.21 21.25
CA PRO A 194 -0.05 1.85 21.69
C PRO A 194 0.62 0.93 20.65
N HIS A 195 1.91 1.07 20.47
CA HIS A 195 2.66 0.39 19.41
C HIS A 195 2.46 -1.14 19.38
N ASP A 196 2.51 -1.77 20.55
CA ASP A 196 2.34 -3.22 20.71
C ASP A 196 0.89 -3.72 20.56
N LYS A 197 -0.07 -2.80 20.38
CA LYS A 197 -1.50 -3.10 20.28
C LYS A 197 -2.08 -2.88 18.88
N THR A 198 -1.31 -2.33 17.96
CA THR A 198 -1.81 -1.93 16.64
C THR A 198 -2.36 -3.11 15.84
N LEU A 199 -1.60 -4.20 15.75
CA LEU A 199 -2.03 -5.38 15.01
C LEU A 199 -3.20 -6.09 15.71
N GLU A 200 -3.15 -6.24 17.04
CA GLU A 200 -4.24 -6.82 17.83
C GLU A 200 -5.55 -6.06 17.58
N ARG A 201 -5.49 -4.72 17.62
CA ARG A 201 -6.67 -3.87 17.35
C ARG A 201 -7.21 -4.04 15.93
N ALA A 202 -6.34 -4.14 14.94
CA ALA A 202 -6.74 -4.39 13.55
C ALA A 202 -7.46 -5.75 13.41
N TRP A 203 -6.98 -6.78 14.09
CA TRP A 203 -7.64 -8.09 14.13
C TRP A 203 -8.99 -8.05 14.85
N GLU A 204 -9.14 -7.30 15.95
CA GLU A 204 -10.44 -7.11 16.60
C GLU A 204 -11.48 -6.51 15.64
N ILE A 205 -11.10 -5.45 14.91
CA ILE A 205 -11.95 -4.84 13.89
C ILE A 205 -12.27 -5.83 12.77
N ALA A 206 -11.28 -6.62 12.35
CA ALA A 206 -11.47 -7.64 11.32
C ALA A 206 -12.49 -8.70 11.76
N HIS A 207 -12.43 -9.18 13.01
CA HIS A 207 -13.43 -10.10 13.57
C HIS A 207 -14.81 -9.47 13.64
N GLU A 208 -14.91 -8.20 14.04
CA GLU A 208 -16.18 -7.48 14.03
C GLU A 208 -16.78 -7.40 12.61
N LEU A 209 -15.98 -7.04 11.59
CA LEU A 209 -16.42 -7.02 10.20
C LEU A 209 -16.79 -8.41 9.70
N ARG A 210 -15.98 -9.43 10.04
CA ARG A 210 -16.21 -10.82 9.63
C ARG A 210 -17.57 -11.36 10.10
N SER A 211 -18.10 -10.85 11.21
CA SER A 211 -19.43 -11.23 11.70
C SER A 211 -20.60 -10.71 10.86
N LYS A 212 -20.35 -9.78 9.94
CA LYS A 212 -21.37 -9.14 9.10
C LYS A 212 -21.63 -9.96 7.82
N PRO A 213 -22.77 -9.75 7.13
CA PRO A 213 -23.08 -10.45 5.88
C PRO A 213 -22.01 -10.20 4.80
N PRO A 214 -21.38 -11.24 4.23
CA PRO A 214 -20.24 -11.08 3.30
C PRO A 214 -20.53 -10.24 2.07
N LEU A 215 -21.71 -10.42 1.44
CA LEU A 215 -22.07 -9.65 0.25
C LEU A 215 -22.31 -8.17 0.57
N MET A 216 -22.83 -7.87 1.77
CA MET A 216 -22.98 -6.48 2.20
C MET A 216 -21.61 -5.80 2.28
N LEU A 217 -20.60 -6.45 2.86
CA LEU A 217 -19.24 -5.92 2.94
C LEU A 217 -18.63 -5.69 1.55
N ARG A 218 -18.75 -6.69 0.64
CA ARG A 218 -18.25 -6.59 -0.74
C ARG A 218 -18.89 -5.42 -1.50
N TYR A 219 -20.21 -5.34 -1.48
CA TYR A 219 -20.93 -4.27 -2.20
C TYR A 219 -20.67 -2.89 -1.59
N SER A 220 -20.55 -2.82 -0.27
CA SER A 220 -20.18 -1.56 0.41
C SER A 220 -18.82 -1.08 -0.02
N ARG A 221 -17.78 -1.94 0.03
CA ARG A 221 -16.44 -1.58 -0.41
C ARG A 221 -16.39 -1.21 -1.89
N SER A 222 -17.03 -2.01 -2.74
CA SER A 222 -17.09 -1.71 -4.18
C SER A 222 -17.73 -0.34 -4.45
N ALA A 223 -18.77 0.02 -3.71
CA ALA A 223 -19.40 1.34 -3.83
C ALA A 223 -18.51 2.47 -3.31
N MET A 224 -17.87 2.28 -2.15
CA MET A 224 -17.04 3.30 -1.49
C MET A 224 -15.73 3.57 -2.25
N THR A 225 -15.13 2.54 -2.86
CA THR A 225 -13.87 2.67 -3.61
C THR A 225 -14.05 3.15 -5.04
N GLN A 226 -15.28 3.25 -5.56
CA GLN A 226 -15.55 3.59 -6.95
C GLN A 226 -14.97 4.96 -7.36
N ASN A 227 -14.97 5.94 -6.46
CA ASN A 227 -14.46 7.28 -6.76
C ASN A 227 -12.93 7.25 -6.95
N ILE A 228 -12.19 6.62 -6.03
CA ILE A 228 -10.74 6.50 -6.15
C ILE A 228 -10.33 5.64 -7.34
N LYS A 229 -11.06 4.56 -7.64
CA LYS A 229 -10.81 3.73 -8.84
C LYS A 229 -10.89 4.56 -10.13
N ARG A 230 -11.90 5.40 -10.27
CA ARG A 230 -12.02 6.31 -11.44
C ARG A 230 -10.86 7.27 -11.53
N ARG A 231 -10.50 7.91 -10.42
CA ARG A 231 -9.37 8.84 -10.38
C ARG A 231 -8.06 8.15 -10.76
N MET A 232 -7.81 6.95 -10.22
CA MET A 232 -6.62 6.18 -10.57
C MET A 232 -6.63 5.71 -12.02
N LEU A 233 -7.81 5.36 -12.57
CA LEU A 233 -7.90 4.99 -13.99
C LEU A 233 -7.51 6.14 -14.91
N ASP A 234 -7.91 7.36 -14.57
CA ASP A 234 -7.65 8.56 -15.39
C ASP A 234 -6.21 9.08 -15.21
N ASP A 235 -5.69 9.12 -13.98
CA ASP A 235 -4.51 9.92 -13.64
C ASP A 235 -3.24 9.06 -13.37
N LEU A 236 -3.36 7.80 -12.91
CA LEU A 236 -2.22 6.97 -12.53
C LEU A 236 -1.23 6.74 -13.68
N GLY A 237 -1.74 6.38 -14.86
CA GLY A 237 -0.90 6.14 -16.02
C GLY A 237 -0.16 7.39 -16.50
N PHE A 238 -0.78 8.56 -16.37
CA PHE A 238 -0.16 9.84 -16.69
C PHE A 238 0.96 10.16 -15.68
N GLY A 239 0.72 9.97 -14.40
CA GLY A 239 1.72 10.17 -13.35
C GLY A 239 2.95 9.29 -13.54
N LEU A 240 2.76 7.98 -13.68
CA LEU A 240 3.84 7.02 -13.93
C LEU A 240 4.63 7.31 -15.21
N MET A 241 3.99 7.85 -16.24
CA MET A 241 4.70 8.26 -17.47
C MET A 241 5.63 9.44 -17.19
N LEU A 242 5.16 10.46 -16.44
CA LEU A 242 5.99 11.62 -16.07
C LEU A 242 7.12 11.22 -15.12
N GLU A 243 6.86 10.31 -14.22
CA GLU A 243 7.88 9.74 -13.32
C GLU A 243 8.99 9.07 -14.12
N GLY A 244 8.65 8.22 -15.11
CA GLY A 244 9.62 7.60 -15.99
C GLY A 244 10.44 8.59 -16.79
N MET A 245 9.81 9.61 -17.33
CA MET A 245 10.54 10.69 -18.03
C MET A 245 11.52 11.39 -17.08
N GLY A 246 11.12 11.64 -15.83
CA GLY A 246 11.96 12.21 -14.80
C GLY A 246 13.17 11.33 -14.46
N VAL A 247 12.92 10.06 -14.19
CA VAL A 247 13.97 9.06 -13.85
C VAL A 247 14.97 8.91 -15.02
N LEU A 248 14.49 8.76 -16.25
CA LEU A 248 15.36 8.64 -17.41
C LEU A 248 16.21 9.91 -17.64
N SER A 249 15.66 11.10 -17.33
CA SER A 249 16.43 12.37 -17.38
C SER A 249 17.53 12.46 -16.32
N LEU A 250 17.31 11.87 -15.14
CA LEU A 250 18.34 11.83 -14.08
C LEU A 250 19.51 10.92 -14.47
N MET A 251 19.23 9.79 -15.11
CA MET A 251 20.25 8.81 -15.55
C MET A 251 21.03 9.23 -16.79
N GLY A 252 20.49 10.14 -17.59
CA GLY A 252 21.13 10.69 -18.80
C GLY A 252 22.11 11.84 -18.54
N ARG A 253 22.35 12.17 -17.26
CA ARG A 253 23.33 13.19 -16.83
C ARG A 253 24.60 12.53 -16.36
#